data_2b4f53ab8689b9f520092d3fb3bcf975
#
_entry.id   2b4f53ab8689b9f520092d3fb3bcf975
#
_cell.length_a   1.000
_cell.length_b   1.000
_cell.length_c   1.000
_cell.angle_alpha   90.00
_cell.angle_beta   90.00
_cell.angle_gamma   90.00
#
_symmetry.space_group_name_H-M   'P 1'
#
loop_
_entity.id
_entity.type
_entity.pdbx_description
1 polymer ?
#
loop_
_entity_poly.entity_id
_entity_poly.type
_entity_poly.pdbx_seq_one_letter_code
_entity_poly.pdbx_strand_id
1 'polypeptide(L)' 'MTLEGMTVLAVALLIGLGALGTGI' A
#
# COMPACT_ATOMS: atom_id res chain seq x y z
N MET A 1 4.77 -9.25 -12.79
CA MET A 1 3.68 -8.46 -12.17
C MET A 1 2.53 -8.35 -13.15
N THR A 2 1.33 -8.49 -12.68
CA THR A 2 0.13 -8.28 -13.48
C THR A 2 -0.49 -6.95 -13.09
N LEU A 3 -1.41 -6.45 -13.90
CA LEU A 3 -2.14 -5.23 -13.56
C LEU A 3 -2.91 -5.40 -12.26
N GLU A 4 -3.53 -6.56 -12.07
CA GLU A 4 -4.21 -6.88 -10.81
C GLU A 4 -3.25 -6.90 -9.63
N GLY A 5 -2.08 -7.52 -9.80
CA GLY A 5 -1.05 -7.54 -8.76
C GLY A 5 -0.50 -6.16 -8.44
N MET A 6 -0.40 -5.30 -9.43
CA MET A 6 0.05 -3.93 -9.24
C MET A 6 -0.95 -3.12 -8.41
N THR A 7 -2.23 -3.35 -8.61
CA THR A 7 -3.26 -2.70 -7.81
C THR A 7 -3.20 -3.15 -6.36
N VAL A 8 -3.04 -4.44 -6.13
CA VAL A 8 -2.89 -4.99 -4.78
C VAL A 8 -1.65 -4.43 -4.09
N LEU A 9 -0.54 -4.35 -4.82
CA LEU A 9 0.69 -3.79 -4.29
C LEU A 9 0.51 -2.32 -3.89
N ALA A 10 -0.17 -1.54 -4.73
CA ALA A 10 -0.41 -0.13 -4.45
C ALA A 10 -1.25 0.06 -3.17
N VAL A 11 -2.28 -0.76 -2.99
CA VAL A 11 -3.12 -0.72 -1.79
C VAL A 11 -2.31 -1.10 -0.56
N ALA A 12 -1.49 -2.15 -0.66
CA ALA A 12 -0.64 -2.58 0.46
C ALA A 12 0.34 -1.48 0.88
N LEU A 13 0.95 -0.80 -0.09
CA LEU A 13 1.85 0.31 0.19
C LEU A 13 1.12 1.49 0.82
N LEU A 14 -0.06 1.80 0.34
CA LEU A 14 -0.86 2.89 0.91
C LEU A 14 -1.20 2.63 2.37
N ILE A 15 -1.64 1.42 2.68
CA ILE A 15 -1.96 1.03 4.06
C ILE A 15 -0.70 1.06 4.92
N GLY A 16 0.39 0.45 4.45
CA GLY A 16 1.62 0.37 5.22
C GLY A 16 2.25 1.72 5.50
N LEU A 17 2.42 2.54 4.48
CA LEU A 17 3.00 3.87 4.62
C LEU A 17 2.03 4.83 5.30
N GLY A 18 0.73 4.68 5.04
CA GLY A 18 -0.29 5.51 5.67
C GLY A 18 -0.33 5.34 7.19
N ALA A 19 -0.04 4.15 7.70
CA ALA A 19 0.01 3.89 9.13
C ALA A 19 1.09 4.73 9.85
N LEU A 20 2.17 5.07 9.16
CA LEU A 20 3.23 5.91 9.72
C LEU A 20 2.80 7.38 9.85
N GLY A 21 1.75 7.78 9.16
CA GLY A 21 1.28 9.17 9.18
C GLY A 21 0.84 9.64 10.56
N THR A 22 0.20 8.79 11.35
CA THR A 22 -0.21 9.09 12.71
C THR A 22 0.16 8.00 13.72
N GLY A 23 0.74 6.90 13.24
CA GLY A 23 1.12 5.77 14.09
C GLY A 23 2.43 5.97 14.85
N ILE A 24 3.11 7.04 14.54
CA ILE A 24 4.38 7.40 15.17
C ILE A 24 4.24 8.75 15.86
#